data_edd5798b79f7c991c43b9864c7ace2ed
#
_entry.id   edd5798b79f7c991c43b9864c7ace2ed
#
_cell.length_a   1.000
_cell.length_b   1.000
_cell.length_c   1.000
_cell.angle_alpha   90.00
_cell.angle_beta   90.00
_cell.angle_gamma   90.00
#
_symmetry.space_group_name_H-M   'P 1'
#
loop_
_entity.id
_entity.type
_entity.pdbx_description
1 polymer ?
#
loop_
_entity_poly.entity_id
_entity_poly.type
_entity_poly.pdbx_seq_one_letter_code
_entity_poly.pdbx_strand_id
1 'polypeptide(L)'
;MYDDIAEFKRFYQTRLGQNVADLMRRQLDLFWHAGSPLSSAFLGYAQPFLDSNQPIPLGLMPARRGAASWPQSSSVRNCLVDPLNLPLPDVHLDRLLLVHALEFEHDPGQCLDECWRVLDGAGRLLVVVPNRSGLWAKAERTPFGHGRPYSGRQLRRLLQRHGFIPHQTHRIAFMPPLAGSFFQRFAPAIERIGSRWWPAMGGVLLVEADKMLYAPSGKTSRLQRRETAATPVLVGQSRGALSPKIWIAAAAISG
;
A
#
# COMPACT_ATOMS: atom_id res chain seq x y z
N MET A 1 -0.81 -24.82 -11.86
CA MET A 1 0.08 -23.71 -11.54
C MET A 1 -0.72 -22.42 -11.72
N TYR A 2 -0.83 -21.56 -10.72
CA TYR A 2 -1.64 -20.34 -10.81
C TYR A 2 -0.85 -19.20 -11.49
N ASP A 3 -0.56 -19.38 -12.79
CA ASP A 3 0.18 -18.39 -13.57
C ASP A 3 -0.75 -17.50 -14.42
N ASP A 4 -1.99 -17.96 -14.62
CA ASP A 4 -3.00 -17.27 -15.43
C ASP A 4 -4.16 -16.77 -14.54
N ILE A 5 -4.62 -15.58 -14.85
CA ILE A 5 -5.76 -14.95 -14.17
C ILE A 5 -7.06 -15.78 -14.29
N ALA A 6 -7.20 -16.58 -15.34
CA ALA A 6 -8.32 -17.50 -15.51
C ALA A 6 -8.38 -18.58 -14.41
N GLU A 7 -7.25 -18.98 -13.85
CA GLU A 7 -7.19 -19.94 -12.76
C GLU A 7 -7.67 -19.34 -11.45
N PHE A 8 -7.30 -18.08 -11.17
CA PHE A 8 -7.84 -17.33 -10.04
C PHE A 8 -9.36 -17.19 -10.17
N LYS A 9 -9.85 -16.81 -11.35
CA LYS A 9 -11.29 -16.70 -11.61
C LYS A 9 -12.00 -18.01 -11.34
N ARG A 10 -11.49 -19.14 -11.84
CA ARG A 10 -12.07 -20.47 -11.60
C ARG A 10 -12.10 -20.83 -10.12
N PHE A 11 -11.02 -20.56 -9.37
CA PHE A 11 -10.99 -20.81 -7.94
C PHE A 11 -12.07 -20.02 -7.20
N TYR A 12 -12.18 -18.71 -7.43
CA TYR A 12 -13.16 -17.87 -6.75
C TYR A 12 -14.62 -18.11 -7.19
N GLN A 13 -14.84 -18.87 -8.24
CA GLN A 13 -16.16 -19.39 -8.61
C GLN A 13 -16.54 -20.65 -7.81
N THR A 14 -15.60 -21.33 -7.17
CA THR A 14 -15.90 -22.47 -6.30
C THR A 14 -16.49 -22.00 -4.97
N ARG A 15 -17.24 -22.87 -4.29
CA ARG A 15 -17.76 -22.59 -2.94
C ARG A 15 -16.66 -22.21 -1.95
N LEU A 16 -15.52 -22.90 -2.02
CA LEU A 16 -14.37 -22.61 -1.17
C LEU A 16 -13.83 -21.21 -1.45
N GLY A 17 -13.66 -20.87 -2.72
CA GLY A 17 -13.22 -19.54 -3.14
C GLY A 17 -14.19 -18.44 -2.76
N GLN A 18 -15.50 -18.67 -2.88
CA GLN A 18 -16.54 -17.74 -2.45
C GLN A 18 -16.50 -17.47 -0.95
N ASN A 19 -16.35 -18.51 -0.12
CA ASN A 19 -16.22 -18.36 1.33
C ASN A 19 -15.00 -17.51 1.71
N VAL A 20 -13.86 -17.71 1.04
CA VAL A 20 -12.67 -16.87 1.25
C VAL A 20 -12.90 -15.46 0.76
N ALA A 21 -13.53 -15.29 -0.40
CA ALA A 21 -13.88 -13.97 -0.92
C ALA A 21 -14.77 -13.18 0.05
N ASP A 22 -15.75 -13.84 0.66
CA ASP A 22 -16.63 -13.21 1.65
C ASP A 22 -15.88 -12.81 2.93
N LEU A 23 -14.97 -13.65 3.40
CA LEU A 23 -14.10 -13.31 4.53
C LEU A 23 -13.20 -12.12 4.21
N MET A 24 -12.61 -12.10 3.03
CA MET A 24 -11.76 -11.01 2.56
C MET A 24 -12.56 -9.72 2.41
N ARG A 25 -13.73 -9.77 1.79
CA ARG A 25 -14.61 -8.60 1.59
C ARG A 25 -14.93 -7.93 2.92
N ARG A 26 -15.36 -8.71 3.94
CA ARG A 26 -15.65 -8.18 5.28
C ARG A 26 -14.47 -7.48 5.93
N GLN A 27 -13.24 -7.97 5.70
CA GLN A 27 -12.05 -7.30 6.22
C GLN A 27 -11.70 -6.06 5.40
N LEU A 28 -11.84 -6.12 4.07
CA LEU A 28 -11.58 -4.98 3.20
C LEU A 28 -12.54 -3.82 3.46
N ASP A 29 -13.80 -4.10 3.78
CA ASP A 29 -14.79 -3.08 4.12
C ASP A 29 -14.38 -2.22 5.33
N LEU A 30 -13.58 -2.78 6.25
CA LEU A 30 -13.05 -2.03 7.40
C LEU A 30 -11.97 -1.00 6.98
N PHE A 31 -11.21 -1.31 5.93
CA PHE A 31 -10.12 -0.45 5.41
C PHE A 31 -10.59 0.45 4.27
N TRP A 32 -11.54 -0.06 3.51
CA TRP A 32 -12.07 0.58 2.31
C TRP A 32 -13.46 1.13 2.60
N HIS A 33 -13.52 2.25 3.33
CA HIS A 33 -14.82 2.85 3.67
C HIS A 33 -15.56 3.26 2.41
N ALA A 34 -16.78 2.74 2.26
CA ALA A 34 -17.68 3.12 1.18
C ALA A 34 -17.95 4.64 1.19
N GLY A 35 -17.90 5.27 0.02
CA GLY A 35 -18.30 6.66 -0.17
C GLY A 35 -17.19 7.70 -0.07
N SER A 36 -15.94 7.31 0.13
CA SER A 36 -14.83 8.25 0.00
C SER A 36 -14.48 8.49 -1.46
N PRO A 37 -14.39 9.74 -1.94
CA PRO A 37 -13.96 10.07 -3.31
C PRO A 37 -12.45 9.89 -3.53
N LEU A 38 -11.82 9.02 -2.75
CA LEU A 38 -10.38 8.79 -2.78
C LEU A 38 -9.94 8.08 -4.05
N SER A 39 -8.83 8.53 -4.60
CA SER A 39 -8.16 7.86 -5.71
C SER A 39 -7.63 6.51 -5.26
N SER A 40 -8.14 5.42 -5.84
CA SER A 40 -7.81 4.08 -5.40
C SER A 40 -7.52 3.13 -6.55
N ALA A 41 -6.57 2.22 -6.33
CA ALA A 41 -6.22 1.16 -7.26
C ALA A 41 -6.00 -0.18 -6.54
N PHE A 42 -6.07 -1.26 -7.31
CA PHE A 42 -5.57 -2.56 -6.84
C PHE A 42 -4.53 -3.11 -7.82
N LEU A 43 -3.54 -3.79 -7.30
CA LEU A 43 -2.53 -4.53 -8.06
C LEU A 43 -2.74 -6.03 -7.86
N GLY A 44 -2.86 -6.76 -8.96
CA GLY A 44 -3.08 -8.20 -8.98
C GLY A 44 -4.55 -8.58 -9.19
N TYR A 45 -5.09 -9.56 -8.45
CA TYR A 45 -6.44 -10.09 -8.65
C TYR A 45 -7.33 -9.82 -7.44
N ALA A 46 -7.95 -8.64 -7.37
CA ALA A 46 -8.81 -8.23 -6.26
C ALA A 46 -10.32 -8.27 -6.57
N GLN A 47 -10.70 -8.52 -7.80
CA GLN A 47 -12.09 -8.44 -8.30
C GLN A 47 -13.14 -9.15 -7.43
N PRO A 48 -12.92 -10.39 -6.90
CA PRO A 48 -13.91 -11.07 -6.10
C PRO A 48 -14.21 -10.41 -4.76
N PHE A 49 -13.37 -9.49 -4.33
CA PHE A 49 -13.42 -8.86 -3.01
C PHE A 49 -13.99 -7.45 -3.03
N LEU A 50 -14.15 -6.89 -4.21
CA LEU A 50 -14.62 -5.51 -4.39
C LEU A 50 -16.12 -5.51 -4.69
N ASP A 51 -16.84 -4.57 -4.10
CA ASP A 51 -18.25 -4.37 -4.38
C ASP A 51 -18.39 -3.48 -5.62
N SER A 52 -19.20 -3.92 -6.59
CA SER A 52 -19.50 -3.14 -7.80
C SER A 52 -20.35 -1.89 -7.52
N ASN A 53 -20.97 -1.79 -6.35
CA ASN A 53 -21.77 -0.64 -5.93
C ASN A 53 -20.92 0.49 -5.31
N GLN A 54 -19.64 0.26 -5.07
CA GLN A 54 -18.72 1.26 -4.55
C GLN A 54 -17.95 1.96 -5.68
N PRO A 55 -17.30 3.10 -5.42
CA PRO A 55 -16.38 3.70 -6.39
C PRO A 55 -15.35 2.65 -6.84
N ILE A 56 -15.37 2.37 -8.15
CA ILE A 56 -14.58 1.28 -8.73
C ILE A 56 -13.13 1.72 -8.79
N PRO A 57 -12.21 1.05 -8.06
CA PRO A 57 -10.80 1.35 -8.14
C PRO A 57 -10.21 0.98 -9.51
N LEU A 58 -9.08 1.59 -9.86
CA LEU A 58 -8.33 1.23 -11.05
C LEU A 58 -7.68 -0.16 -10.87
N GLY A 59 -7.91 -1.07 -11.80
CA GLY A 59 -7.31 -2.40 -11.79
C GLY A 59 -5.96 -2.41 -12.52
N LEU A 60 -4.90 -2.72 -11.79
CA LEU A 60 -3.54 -2.90 -12.32
C LEU A 60 -3.23 -4.39 -12.34
N MET A 61 -3.25 -4.99 -13.53
CA MET A 61 -3.05 -6.43 -13.67
C MET A 61 -1.65 -6.73 -14.20
N PRO A 62 -0.86 -7.58 -13.50
CA PRO A 62 0.46 -7.95 -14.00
C PRO A 62 0.38 -8.56 -15.39
N ALA A 63 1.04 -7.94 -16.38
CA ALA A 63 0.95 -8.32 -17.80
C ALA A 63 1.31 -9.79 -18.06
N ARG A 64 2.21 -10.34 -17.24
CA ARG A 64 2.63 -11.75 -17.33
C ARG A 64 1.52 -12.76 -17.04
N ARG A 65 0.39 -12.33 -16.44
CA ARG A 65 -0.71 -13.21 -16.02
C ARG A 65 -1.98 -13.05 -16.81
N GLY A 66 -2.00 -12.12 -17.74
CA GLY A 66 -3.18 -11.82 -18.52
C GLY A 66 -4.16 -10.88 -17.81
N ALA A 67 -5.28 -10.61 -18.44
CA ALA A 67 -6.31 -9.71 -17.94
C ALA A 67 -7.65 -10.43 -17.78
N ALA A 68 -8.41 -10.00 -16.78
CA ALA A 68 -9.84 -10.29 -16.70
C ALA A 68 -10.60 -8.97 -16.76
N SER A 69 -11.61 -8.90 -17.64
CA SER A 69 -12.47 -7.72 -17.70
C SER A 69 -13.19 -7.49 -16.38
N TRP A 70 -13.06 -6.27 -15.83
CA TRP A 70 -13.75 -5.85 -14.63
C TRP A 70 -13.93 -4.31 -14.59
N PRO A 71 -15.08 -3.82 -14.15
CA PRO A 71 -16.30 -4.59 -13.95
C PRO A 71 -16.80 -5.19 -15.27
N GLN A 72 -17.67 -6.18 -15.20
CA GLN A 72 -18.27 -6.79 -16.41
C GLN A 72 -19.27 -5.86 -17.13
N SER A 73 -19.60 -4.72 -16.51
CA SER A 73 -20.40 -3.66 -17.09
C SER A 73 -19.59 -2.80 -18.06
N SER A 74 -20.24 -1.92 -18.77
CA SER A 74 -19.79 -1.17 -19.96
C SER A 74 -18.50 -0.34 -19.87
N SER A 75 -17.91 -0.14 -18.71
CA SER A 75 -16.64 0.57 -18.53
C SER A 75 -15.60 -0.29 -17.83
N VAL A 76 -14.75 -0.96 -18.60
CA VAL A 76 -13.59 -1.68 -18.07
C VAL A 76 -12.59 -0.68 -17.49
N ARG A 77 -12.20 -0.89 -16.21
CA ARG A 77 -11.21 -0.06 -15.51
C ARG A 77 -9.95 -0.85 -15.15
N ASN A 78 -9.54 -1.75 -16.03
CA ASN A 78 -8.34 -2.54 -15.84
C ASN A 78 -7.31 -2.23 -16.92
N CYS A 79 -6.04 -2.22 -16.55
CA CYS A 79 -4.93 -2.19 -17.49
C CYS A 79 -3.89 -3.27 -17.15
N LEU A 80 -3.19 -3.74 -18.16
CA LEU A 80 -2.04 -4.60 -18.00
C LEU A 80 -0.83 -3.73 -17.69
N VAL A 81 -0.10 -4.10 -16.65
CA VAL A 81 1.04 -3.32 -16.16
C VAL A 81 2.24 -4.21 -15.84
N ASP A 82 3.42 -3.60 -15.82
CA ASP A 82 4.57 -4.15 -15.13
C ASP A 82 4.52 -3.70 -13.66
N PRO A 83 4.42 -4.62 -12.68
CA PRO A 83 4.41 -4.27 -11.27
C PRO A 83 5.66 -3.54 -10.78
N LEU A 84 6.76 -3.65 -11.53
CA LEU A 84 8.03 -2.99 -11.22
C LEU A 84 8.15 -1.60 -11.87
N ASN A 85 7.16 -1.21 -12.69
CA ASN A 85 7.11 0.10 -13.35
C ASN A 85 5.65 0.46 -13.64
N LEU A 86 4.96 0.99 -12.64
CA LEU A 86 3.53 1.31 -12.75
C LEU A 86 3.30 2.55 -13.63
N PRO A 87 2.36 2.50 -14.59
CA PRO A 87 2.05 3.61 -15.50
C PRO A 87 1.19 4.68 -14.83
N LEU A 88 1.57 5.09 -13.64
CA LEU A 88 0.89 6.11 -12.85
C LEU A 88 1.88 7.21 -12.45
N PRO A 89 1.42 8.46 -12.34
CA PRO A 89 2.23 9.55 -11.80
C PRO A 89 2.65 9.29 -10.35
N ASP A 90 3.68 9.99 -9.91
CA ASP A 90 4.07 10.03 -8.50
C ASP A 90 2.94 10.66 -7.68
N VAL A 91 2.77 10.21 -6.43
CA VAL A 91 1.88 10.84 -5.44
C VAL A 91 0.44 11.00 -5.99
N HIS A 92 -0.11 9.93 -6.56
CA HIS A 92 -1.38 9.96 -7.27
C HIS A 92 -2.52 9.21 -6.57
N LEU A 93 -2.19 8.15 -5.81
CA LEU A 93 -3.18 7.28 -5.19
C LEU A 93 -3.28 7.53 -3.69
N ASP A 94 -4.50 7.64 -3.18
CA ASP A 94 -4.76 7.65 -1.74
C ASP A 94 -4.71 6.23 -1.16
N ARG A 95 -5.08 5.22 -1.95
CA ARG A 95 -5.16 3.82 -1.50
C ARG A 95 -4.72 2.85 -2.58
N LEU A 96 -3.92 1.88 -2.18
CA LEU A 96 -3.47 0.80 -3.04
C LEU A 96 -3.63 -0.55 -2.34
N LEU A 97 -4.32 -1.48 -3.01
CA LEU A 97 -4.54 -2.84 -2.52
C LEU A 97 -3.72 -3.84 -3.36
N LEU A 98 -2.88 -4.64 -2.71
CA LEU A 98 -2.16 -5.73 -3.34
C LEU A 98 -2.81 -7.06 -2.96
N VAL A 99 -3.31 -7.80 -3.94
CA VAL A 99 -3.86 -9.15 -3.76
C VAL A 99 -3.40 -10.06 -4.87
N HIS A 100 -2.83 -11.18 -4.55
CA HIS A 100 -2.23 -12.09 -5.53
C HIS A 100 -1.22 -11.39 -6.43
N ALA A 101 -0.41 -10.53 -5.83
CA ALA A 101 0.61 -9.75 -6.50
C ALA A 101 2.00 -10.01 -5.89
N LEU A 102 2.24 -9.54 -4.68
CA LEU A 102 3.56 -9.50 -4.05
C LEU A 102 4.21 -10.88 -3.89
N GLU A 103 3.42 -11.91 -3.58
CA GLU A 103 3.91 -13.28 -3.40
C GLU A 103 4.44 -13.92 -4.68
N PHE A 104 4.11 -13.34 -5.80
CA PHE A 104 4.51 -13.84 -7.10
C PHE A 104 5.60 -13.00 -7.78
N GLU A 105 5.96 -11.86 -7.20
CA GLU A 105 6.99 -11.04 -7.80
C GLU A 105 8.40 -11.58 -7.52
N HIS A 106 9.26 -11.50 -8.54
CA HIS A 106 10.67 -11.87 -8.41
C HIS A 106 11.40 -10.88 -7.51
N ASP A 107 11.12 -9.60 -7.68
CA ASP A 107 11.61 -8.52 -6.84
C ASP A 107 10.45 -7.82 -6.13
N PRO A 108 10.02 -8.36 -4.97
CA PRO A 108 8.97 -7.73 -4.18
C PRO A 108 9.39 -6.38 -3.59
N GLY A 109 10.69 -6.13 -3.49
CA GLY A 109 11.22 -4.86 -3.02
C GLY A 109 10.96 -3.76 -4.04
N GLN A 110 11.37 -3.94 -5.28
CA GLN A 110 11.13 -2.97 -6.34
C GLN A 110 9.64 -2.74 -6.58
N CYS A 111 8.82 -3.80 -6.49
CA CYS A 111 7.36 -3.65 -6.55
C CYS A 111 6.84 -2.73 -5.44
N LEU A 112 7.34 -2.85 -4.21
CA LEU A 112 6.96 -1.98 -3.11
C LEU A 112 7.49 -0.54 -3.28
N ASP A 113 8.67 -0.35 -3.86
CA ASP A 113 9.20 0.99 -4.18
C ASP A 113 8.29 1.70 -5.18
N GLU A 114 7.78 0.99 -6.20
CA GLU A 114 6.79 1.54 -7.13
C GLU A 114 5.44 1.84 -6.44
N CYS A 115 4.98 0.95 -5.56
CA CYS A 115 3.79 1.23 -4.74
C CYS A 115 3.98 2.49 -3.90
N TRP A 116 5.16 2.67 -3.32
CA TRP A 116 5.51 3.85 -2.54
C TRP A 116 5.52 5.12 -3.40
N ARG A 117 6.09 5.05 -4.60
CA ARG A 117 6.16 6.18 -5.55
C ARG A 117 4.76 6.70 -5.91
N VAL A 118 3.85 5.80 -6.26
CA VAL A 118 2.50 6.18 -6.74
C VAL A 118 1.53 6.58 -5.63
N LEU A 119 1.78 6.16 -4.39
CA LEU A 119 0.94 6.54 -3.25
C LEU A 119 1.16 7.99 -2.85
N ASP A 120 0.08 8.68 -2.44
CA ASP A 120 0.13 10.01 -1.83
C ASP A 120 0.88 9.99 -0.49
N GLY A 121 1.26 11.16 0.02
CA GLY A 121 1.98 11.31 1.28
C GLY A 121 1.23 10.76 2.50
N ALA A 122 -0.10 10.81 2.49
CA ALA A 122 -0.98 10.20 3.47
C ALA A 122 -1.59 8.88 2.96
N GLY A 123 -1.04 8.35 1.87
CA GLY A 123 -1.56 7.18 1.18
C GLY A 123 -1.39 5.89 1.98
N ARG A 124 -2.33 4.98 1.81
CA ARG A 124 -2.38 3.69 2.50
C ARG A 124 -2.21 2.53 1.56
N LEU A 125 -1.36 1.60 1.98
CA LEU A 125 -1.15 0.33 1.33
C LEU A 125 -1.81 -0.78 2.13
N LEU A 126 -2.60 -1.63 1.47
CA LEU A 126 -3.08 -2.88 2.05
C LEU A 126 -2.51 -4.06 1.26
N VAL A 127 -1.81 -4.94 1.94
CA VAL A 127 -1.17 -6.11 1.34
C VAL A 127 -1.83 -7.39 1.84
N VAL A 128 -2.26 -8.22 0.91
CA VAL A 128 -2.85 -9.54 1.15
C VAL A 128 -1.95 -10.61 0.55
N VAL A 129 -1.41 -11.49 1.39
CA VAL A 129 -0.50 -12.56 0.97
C VAL A 129 -0.76 -13.86 1.74
N PRO A 130 -0.36 -15.03 1.21
CA PRO A 130 -0.42 -16.29 1.92
C PRO A 130 0.42 -16.27 3.20
N ASN A 131 -0.14 -16.79 4.30
CA ASN A 131 0.60 -16.96 5.55
C ASN A 131 1.40 -18.27 5.53
N ARG A 132 2.72 -18.15 5.63
CA ARG A 132 3.63 -19.32 5.67
C ARG A 132 3.26 -20.35 6.75
N SER A 133 2.74 -19.89 7.88
CA SER A 133 2.35 -20.76 9.00
C SER A 133 0.95 -21.36 8.84
N GLY A 134 0.17 -20.91 7.87
CA GLY A 134 -1.20 -21.35 7.62
C GLY A 134 -1.26 -22.60 6.73
N LEU A 135 -2.38 -23.30 6.81
CA LEU A 135 -2.63 -24.50 5.99
C LEU A 135 -2.77 -24.17 4.49
N TRP A 136 -3.22 -22.97 4.17
CA TRP A 136 -3.46 -22.51 2.80
C TRP A 136 -2.18 -22.39 1.97
N ALA A 137 -1.06 -22.02 2.61
CA ALA A 137 0.23 -21.94 1.94
C ALA A 137 0.79 -23.31 1.45
N LYS A 138 0.17 -24.41 1.88
CA LYS A 138 0.52 -25.78 1.48
C LYS A 138 -0.51 -26.39 0.53
N ALA A 139 -1.58 -25.67 0.21
CA ALA A 139 -2.69 -26.18 -0.56
C ALA A 139 -2.55 -25.80 -2.04
N GLU A 140 -1.79 -26.56 -2.80
CA GLU A 140 -1.49 -26.32 -4.23
C GLU A 140 -2.74 -26.17 -5.12
N ARG A 141 -3.90 -26.69 -4.68
CA ARG A 141 -5.18 -26.52 -5.37
C ARG A 141 -5.81 -25.14 -5.19
N THR A 142 -5.17 -24.26 -4.43
CA THR A 142 -5.65 -22.90 -4.17
C THR A 142 -4.60 -21.87 -4.58
N PRO A 143 -4.99 -20.63 -4.93
CA PRO A 143 -4.04 -19.57 -5.26
C PRO A 143 -3.01 -19.32 -4.16
N PHE A 144 -3.41 -19.51 -2.90
CA PHE A 144 -2.58 -19.26 -1.73
C PHE A 144 -1.48 -20.29 -1.50
N GLY A 145 -1.54 -21.46 -2.17
CA GLY A 145 -0.49 -22.49 -2.16
C GLY A 145 0.63 -22.24 -3.17
N HIS A 146 0.54 -21.14 -3.92
CA HIS A 146 1.52 -20.77 -4.94
C HIS A 146 2.24 -19.46 -4.58
N GLY A 147 3.38 -19.23 -5.26
CA GLY A 147 4.21 -18.06 -4.97
C GLY A 147 5.01 -18.20 -3.66
N ARG A 148 5.45 -17.10 -3.12
CA ARG A 148 6.25 -17.02 -1.88
C ARG A 148 5.36 -16.67 -0.69
N PRO A 149 5.04 -17.60 0.21
CA PRO A 149 4.29 -17.27 1.41
C PRO A 149 5.15 -16.46 2.39
N TYR A 150 4.54 -15.53 3.10
CA TYR A 150 5.20 -14.67 4.08
C TYR A 150 4.81 -15.06 5.51
N SER A 151 5.74 -14.92 6.45
CA SER A 151 5.35 -14.78 7.85
C SER A 151 5.01 -13.31 8.14
N GLY A 152 4.15 -13.05 9.13
CA GLY A 152 3.80 -11.68 9.48
C GLY A 152 5.02 -10.81 9.80
N ARG A 153 6.07 -11.40 10.44
CA ARG A 153 7.32 -10.69 10.72
C ARG A 153 8.11 -10.37 9.45
N GLN A 154 8.18 -11.30 8.50
CA GLN A 154 8.87 -11.09 7.23
C GLN A 154 8.20 -9.99 6.41
N LEU A 155 6.88 -10.03 6.28
CA LEU A 155 6.13 -9.00 5.54
C LEU A 155 6.30 -7.62 6.17
N ARG A 156 6.15 -7.51 7.50
CA ARG A 156 6.35 -6.23 8.20
C ARG A 156 7.75 -5.65 8.00
N ARG A 157 8.79 -6.48 8.09
CA ARG A 157 10.18 -6.04 7.83
C ARG A 157 10.41 -5.62 6.39
N LEU A 158 9.80 -6.33 5.44
CA LEU A 158 9.88 -5.97 4.03
C LEU A 158 9.24 -4.60 3.79
N LEU A 159 8.02 -4.38 4.28
CA LEU A 159 7.32 -3.09 4.20
C LEU A 159 8.13 -1.95 4.82
N GLN A 160 8.70 -2.17 6.01
CA GLN A 160 9.52 -1.15 6.69
C GLN A 160 10.78 -0.76 5.90
N ARG A 161 11.43 -1.72 5.23
CA ARG A 161 12.60 -1.45 4.39
C ARG A 161 12.28 -0.58 3.19
N HIS A 162 11.05 -0.68 2.68
CA HIS A 162 10.58 0.05 1.50
C HIS A 162 9.70 1.25 1.85
N GLY A 163 9.94 1.86 3.03
CA GLY A 163 9.36 3.15 3.39
C GLY A 163 7.89 3.10 3.82
N PHE A 164 7.41 1.96 4.32
CA PHE A 164 6.07 1.83 4.88
C PHE A 164 6.10 1.63 6.39
N ILE A 165 5.07 2.14 7.06
CA ILE A 165 4.83 1.94 8.51
C ILE A 165 3.68 0.94 8.63
N PRO A 166 3.97 -0.37 8.83
CA PRO A 166 2.93 -1.37 8.99
C PRO A 166 2.23 -1.24 10.35
N HIS A 167 0.91 -1.16 10.32
CA HIS A 167 0.06 -1.08 11.52
C HIS A 167 -0.37 -2.47 11.99
N GLN A 168 -1.63 -2.78 11.84
CA GLN A 168 -2.19 -4.05 12.28
C GLN A 168 -1.96 -5.15 11.24
N THR A 169 -1.80 -6.37 11.75
CA THR A 169 -1.74 -7.56 10.91
C THR A 169 -2.96 -8.42 11.23
N HIS A 170 -3.88 -8.51 10.30
CA HIS A 170 -5.03 -9.38 10.40
C HIS A 170 -4.73 -10.73 9.76
N ARG A 171 -5.32 -11.77 10.32
CA ARG A 171 -5.22 -13.13 9.81
C ARG A 171 -6.61 -13.67 9.63
N ILE A 172 -6.85 -14.25 8.48
CA ILE A 172 -8.13 -14.83 8.09
C ILE A 172 -7.92 -16.21 7.47
N ALA A 173 -9.00 -16.85 7.08
CA ALA A 173 -9.00 -18.18 6.49
C ALA A 173 -8.40 -19.23 7.43
N PHE A 174 -8.93 -19.31 8.66
CA PHE A 174 -8.58 -20.35 9.62
C PHE A 174 -9.18 -21.70 9.26
N MET A 175 -10.23 -21.71 8.44
CA MET A 175 -10.80 -22.94 7.92
C MET A 175 -9.79 -23.68 7.05
N PRO A 176 -9.71 -25.03 7.11
CA PRO A 176 -8.88 -25.81 6.21
C PRO A 176 -9.29 -25.61 4.75
N PRO A 177 -8.33 -25.61 3.79
CA PRO A 177 -8.61 -25.46 2.36
C PRO A 177 -9.16 -26.76 1.75
N LEU A 178 -10.25 -27.30 2.34
CA LEU A 178 -10.89 -28.55 1.95
C LEU A 178 -12.21 -28.27 1.23
N ALA A 179 -12.43 -28.98 0.12
CA ALA A 179 -13.63 -28.82 -0.70
C ALA A 179 -14.90 -29.48 -0.09
N GLY A 180 -14.78 -30.20 1.03
CA GLY A 180 -15.89 -30.94 1.64
C GLY A 180 -17.02 -30.01 2.13
N SER A 181 -18.27 -30.39 1.83
CA SER A 181 -19.48 -29.62 2.19
C SER A 181 -19.61 -29.38 3.69
N PHE A 182 -19.16 -30.32 4.51
CA PHE A 182 -19.14 -30.21 5.96
C PHE A 182 -18.31 -29.01 6.44
N PHE A 183 -17.04 -28.90 6.01
CA PHE A 183 -16.17 -27.79 6.41
C PHE A 183 -16.70 -26.44 5.94
N GLN A 184 -17.31 -26.40 4.77
CA GLN A 184 -17.88 -25.18 4.22
C GLN A 184 -19.12 -24.70 4.98
N ARG A 185 -19.96 -25.64 5.46
CA ARG A 185 -21.14 -25.30 6.28
C ARG A 185 -20.75 -24.69 7.62
N PHE A 186 -19.67 -25.17 8.21
CA PHE A 186 -19.17 -24.71 9.51
C PHE A 186 -18.04 -23.68 9.42
N ALA A 187 -17.74 -23.18 8.22
CA ALA A 187 -16.67 -22.19 8.00
C ALA A 187 -16.75 -20.99 8.96
N PRO A 188 -17.90 -20.34 9.21
CA PRO A 188 -17.98 -19.21 10.14
C PRO A 188 -17.66 -19.59 11.60
N ALA A 189 -18.02 -20.79 12.03
CA ALA A 189 -17.71 -21.27 13.37
C ALA A 189 -16.22 -21.60 13.51
N ILE A 190 -15.66 -22.28 12.51
CA ILE A 190 -14.23 -22.62 12.46
C ILE A 190 -13.38 -21.35 12.43
N GLU A 191 -13.79 -20.34 11.67
CA GLU A 191 -13.12 -19.05 11.59
C GLU A 191 -13.08 -18.35 12.95
N ARG A 192 -14.21 -18.33 13.65
CA ARG A 192 -14.32 -17.72 15.00
C ARG A 192 -13.47 -18.47 16.03
N ILE A 193 -13.50 -19.80 16.02
CA ILE A 193 -12.73 -20.64 16.95
C ILE A 193 -11.24 -20.50 16.61
N GLY A 194 -10.88 -20.61 15.34
CA GLY A 194 -9.49 -20.54 14.87
C GLY A 194 -8.84 -19.20 15.19
N SER A 195 -9.54 -18.09 14.97
CA SER A 195 -9.03 -16.75 15.28
C SER A 195 -8.78 -16.54 16.77
N ARG A 196 -9.53 -17.20 17.64
CA ARG A 196 -9.39 -17.09 19.09
C ARG A 196 -8.31 -18.02 19.67
N TRP A 197 -8.25 -19.27 19.21
CA TRP A 197 -7.40 -20.31 19.84
C TRP A 197 -6.07 -20.49 19.12
N TRP A 198 -6.01 -20.27 17.81
CA TRP A 198 -4.80 -20.43 16.99
C TRP A 198 -4.53 -19.21 16.10
N PRO A 199 -4.41 -18.01 16.67
CA PRO A 199 -4.33 -16.79 15.87
C PRO A 199 -3.15 -16.76 14.88
N ALA A 200 -2.10 -17.55 15.11
CA ALA A 200 -0.96 -17.62 14.20
C ALA A 200 -1.22 -18.43 12.92
N MET A 201 -2.26 -19.30 12.89
CA MET A 201 -2.49 -20.29 11.85
C MET A 201 -3.45 -19.82 10.73
N GLY A 202 -3.99 -18.62 10.78
CA GLY A 202 -4.80 -18.09 9.67
C GLY A 202 -4.05 -18.21 8.35
N GLY A 203 -4.76 -18.63 7.30
CA GLY A 203 -4.15 -18.96 6.00
C GLY A 203 -3.66 -17.76 5.21
N VAL A 204 -4.23 -16.59 5.47
CA VAL A 204 -3.95 -15.34 4.75
C VAL A 204 -3.61 -14.24 5.71
N LEU A 205 -2.61 -13.45 5.37
CA LEU A 205 -2.20 -12.23 6.08
C LEU A 205 -2.73 -11.02 5.34
N LEU A 206 -3.33 -10.08 6.09
CA LEU A 206 -3.65 -8.74 5.64
C LEU A 206 -2.84 -7.76 6.50
N VAL A 207 -2.06 -6.92 5.87
CA VAL A 207 -1.26 -5.89 6.55
C VAL A 207 -1.57 -4.55 5.96
N GLU A 208 -2.10 -3.66 6.78
CA GLU A 208 -2.25 -2.25 6.45
C GLU A 208 -0.95 -1.52 6.81
N ALA A 209 -0.53 -0.61 5.95
CA ALA A 209 0.65 0.21 6.15
C ALA A 209 0.45 1.61 5.57
N ASP A 210 0.91 2.62 6.28
CA ASP A 210 0.96 3.99 5.80
C ASP A 210 2.29 4.24 5.08
N LYS A 211 2.27 5.12 4.07
CA LYS A 211 3.47 5.63 3.46
C LYS A 211 4.25 6.45 4.48
N MET A 212 5.51 6.09 4.72
CA MET A 212 6.39 6.86 5.56
C MET A 212 6.92 8.07 4.78
N LEU A 213 6.48 9.25 5.15
CA LEU A 213 7.14 10.46 4.73
C LEU A 213 8.40 10.61 5.59
N TYR A 214 9.57 10.56 4.96
CA TYR A 214 10.75 11.09 5.59
C TYR A 214 10.52 12.59 5.73
N ALA A 215 10.12 13.05 6.92
CA ALA A 215 10.43 14.42 7.28
C ALA A 215 11.93 14.54 7.04
N PRO A 216 12.42 15.49 6.21
CA PRO A 216 13.84 15.71 6.13
C PRO A 216 14.27 15.89 7.57
N SER A 217 15.03 14.94 8.09
CA SER A 217 15.76 15.13 9.34
C SER A 217 16.63 16.32 9.03
N GLY A 218 16.11 17.52 9.36
CA GLY A 218 16.93 18.68 9.47
C GLY A 218 17.98 18.28 10.49
N LYS A 219 19.07 17.68 10.03
CA LYS A 219 20.35 17.99 10.58
C LYS A 219 20.39 19.50 10.43
N THR A 220 19.88 20.19 11.44
CA THR A 220 20.39 21.50 11.76
C THR A 220 21.88 21.28 11.78
N SER A 221 22.54 21.44 10.64
CA SER A 221 23.92 21.82 10.65
C SER A 221 23.86 23.07 11.51
N ARG A 222 24.23 22.93 12.75
CA ARG A 222 24.72 24.02 13.56
C ARG A 222 25.86 24.56 12.67
N LEU A 223 25.51 25.41 11.74
CA LEU A 223 26.37 26.44 11.28
C LEU A 223 26.73 27.13 12.60
N GLN A 224 27.83 26.66 13.18
CA GLN A 224 28.61 27.45 14.09
C GLN A 224 28.77 28.79 13.34
N ARG A 225 27.87 29.70 13.66
CA ARG A 225 28.09 31.12 13.48
C ARG A 225 29.38 31.36 14.28
N ARG A 226 30.51 31.22 13.60
CA ARG A 226 31.76 31.80 14.03
C ARG A 226 31.43 33.28 14.13
N GLU A 227 31.07 33.72 15.33
CA GLU A 227 31.21 35.09 15.72
C GLU A 227 32.68 35.38 15.58
N THR A 228 33.05 35.92 14.42
CA THR A 228 34.24 36.71 14.30
C THR A 228 34.00 37.88 15.25
N ALA A 229 34.57 37.78 16.43
CA ALA A 229 34.73 38.90 17.33
C ALA A 229 35.40 40.03 16.52
N ALA A 230 34.60 40.97 16.08
CA ALA A 230 35.09 42.22 15.54
C ALA A 230 35.72 42.96 16.72
N THR A 231 37.02 42.98 16.75
CA THR A 231 37.79 43.82 17.63
C THR A 231 37.37 45.25 17.39
N PRO A 232 36.95 46.01 18.43
CA PRO A 232 36.61 47.42 18.25
C PRO A 232 37.89 48.21 17.95
N VAL A 233 38.01 48.71 16.74
CA VAL A 233 39.05 49.68 16.39
C VAL A 233 38.56 51.02 16.93
N LEU A 234 39.25 51.53 17.96
CA LEU A 234 39.12 52.92 18.44
C LEU A 234 39.62 53.84 17.33
N VAL A 235 38.69 54.48 16.60
CA VAL A 235 39.01 55.58 15.72
C VAL A 235 38.89 56.86 16.52
N GLY A 236 40.02 57.54 16.66
CA GLY A 236 40.15 58.81 17.33
C GLY A 236 39.30 59.91 16.69
N GLN A 237 38.82 60.79 17.53
CA GLN A 237 38.09 62.00 17.20
C GLN A 237 39.00 62.93 16.37
N SER A 238 38.49 63.36 15.21
CA SER A 238 38.90 64.62 14.61
C SER A 238 37.62 65.45 14.31
N ARG A 239 37.63 66.64 14.90
CA ARG A 239 36.61 67.69 14.73
C ARG A 239 36.63 68.21 13.28
N GLY A 240 35.44 68.47 12.74
CA GLY A 240 35.32 69.24 11.49
C GLY A 240 33.89 69.26 10.95
N ALA A 241 33.31 70.41 11.08
CA ALA A 241 31.94 70.85 10.73
C ALA A 241 31.49 70.56 9.29
N LEU A 242 30.23 70.44 9.09
CA LEU A 242 29.29 71.11 8.23
C LEU A 242 28.19 70.21 7.66
N SER A 243 27.01 70.71 7.91
CA SER A 243 25.64 70.33 7.51
C SER A 243 25.40 70.54 5.98
N PRO A 244 24.14 70.36 5.54
CA PRO A 244 23.37 69.20 5.11
C PRO A 244 22.90 69.31 3.64
N LYS A 245 22.27 68.24 3.11
CA LYS A 245 21.18 68.32 2.08
C LYS A 245 20.64 66.94 1.82
N ILE A 246 19.46 66.67 2.32
CA ILE A 246 18.16 66.40 1.67
C ILE A 246 18.28 66.02 0.18
N TRP A 247 17.79 64.85 -0.15
CA TRP A 247 16.88 64.65 -1.29
C TRP A 247 16.04 63.38 -1.07
N ILE A 248 14.75 63.65 -1.11
CA ILE A 248 13.59 62.78 -1.19
C ILE A 248 13.39 62.39 -2.66
N ALA A 249 12.89 61.22 -2.91
CA ALA A 249 11.87 60.86 -3.91
C ALA A 249 11.90 59.34 -4.10
N ALA A 250 10.88 58.66 -3.72
CA ALA A 250 9.52 58.54 -4.27
C ALA A 250 9.47 57.56 -5.43
N ALA A 251 8.75 56.49 -5.09
CA ALA A 251 7.50 56.04 -5.75
C ALA A 251 7.72 55.38 -7.12
N ALA A 252 7.25 54.24 -7.27
CA ALA A 252 5.91 53.75 -7.53
C ALA A 252 5.81 52.99 -8.87
N ILE A 253 5.08 51.89 -8.81
CA ILE A 253 3.98 51.51 -9.70
C ILE A 253 4.32 50.58 -10.87
N SER A 254 3.67 49.42 -10.81
CA SER A 254 2.85 48.72 -11.81
C SER A 254 3.53 47.83 -12.87
N GLY A 255 2.99 46.63 -12.92
CA GLY A 255 3.01 45.67 -13.98
C GLY A 255 2.58 44.30 -13.45
#